data_9006927565e7215120e1b0f096535931
#
_entry.id   9006927565e7215120e1b0f096535931
#
_cell.length_a   1.000
_cell.length_b   1.000
_cell.length_c   1.000
_cell.angle_alpha   90.00
_cell.angle_beta   90.00
_cell.angle_gamma   90.00
#
_symmetry.space_group_name_H-M   'P 1'
#
loop_
_entity.id
_entity.type
_entity.pdbx_description
1 polymer ?
#
loop_
_entity_poly.entity_id
_entity_poly.type
_entity_poly.pdbx_seq_one_letter_code
_entity_poly.pdbx_strand_id
1 'polypeptide(L)'
;MSRPRISYVDPATLSDAAMLAELERCRQEGTPRPESQAIRAHVPAIFWSFANSWRDVFKNGVADHAIKELCRVYVSRSVKCEYCGNQRSVKAGREGLVEEDYRDLLNFETSTRLSERQKAALAYAEAITWDLPADDKLWQRLHRHFSEPELVEIGYFIALTMGQQRWLRTLDIEHHQVMGGTSASMAPGFETEEALKRSKAEAGYWAGSAAKARDEAAE
;
A
#
# COMPACT_ATOMS: atom_id res chain seq x y z
N MET A 1 11.96 15.59 -13.72
CA MET A 1 10.92 14.90 -12.97
C MET A 1 11.09 13.43 -13.24
N SER A 2 11.17 12.58 -12.21
CA SER A 2 11.13 11.15 -12.43
C SER A 2 9.75 10.79 -13.01
N ARG A 3 9.70 9.99 -14.04
CA ARG A 3 8.45 9.46 -14.58
C ARG A 3 8.33 8.02 -14.10
N PRO A 4 7.12 7.54 -13.76
CA PRO A 4 6.97 6.13 -13.44
C PRO A 4 7.42 5.26 -14.62
N ARG A 5 8.01 4.11 -14.32
CA ARG A 5 8.51 3.17 -15.35
C ARG A 5 7.39 2.61 -16.23
N ILE A 6 6.18 2.56 -15.70
CA ILE A 6 4.94 2.25 -16.42
C ILE A 6 4.05 3.49 -16.27
N SER A 7 3.51 3.99 -17.37
CA SER A 7 2.64 5.17 -17.34
C SER A 7 1.36 4.91 -16.55
N TYR A 8 0.81 5.95 -15.97
CA TYR A 8 -0.54 5.90 -15.40
C TYR A 8 -1.58 5.92 -16.52
N VAL A 9 -2.63 5.12 -16.37
CA VAL A 9 -3.84 5.32 -17.18
C VAL A 9 -4.52 6.59 -16.71
N ASP A 10 -4.76 7.52 -17.63
CA ASP A 10 -5.48 8.75 -17.32
C ASP A 10 -6.94 8.41 -16.94
N PRO A 11 -7.38 8.75 -15.71
CA PRO A 11 -8.77 8.52 -15.30
C PRO A 11 -9.81 9.10 -16.27
N ALA A 12 -9.49 10.21 -16.95
CA ALA A 12 -10.41 10.83 -17.92
C ALA A 12 -10.63 9.94 -19.18
N THR A 13 -9.76 8.97 -19.43
CA THR A 13 -9.88 8.04 -20.56
C THR A 13 -10.62 6.74 -20.20
N LEU A 14 -10.89 6.52 -18.92
CA LEU A 14 -11.60 5.31 -18.46
C LEU A 14 -13.11 5.46 -18.71
N SER A 15 -13.68 4.49 -19.42
CA SER A 15 -15.13 4.39 -19.61
C SER A 15 -15.82 3.52 -18.54
N ASP A 16 -15.08 2.75 -17.77
CA ASP A 16 -15.61 1.90 -16.70
C ASP A 16 -15.87 2.75 -15.43
N ALA A 17 -17.15 3.04 -15.18
CA ALA A 17 -17.58 3.81 -14.01
C ALA A 17 -17.19 3.16 -12.67
N ALA A 18 -17.10 1.81 -12.60
CA ALA A 18 -16.69 1.12 -11.39
C ALA A 18 -15.19 1.30 -11.13
N MET A 19 -14.35 1.31 -12.16
CA MET A 19 -12.92 1.63 -12.00
C MET A 19 -12.72 3.07 -11.55
N LEU A 20 -13.48 4.02 -12.07
CA LEU A 20 -13.43 5.42 -11.63
C LEU A 20 -13.85 5.55 -10.17
N ALA A 21 -14.92 4.88 -9.75
CA ALA A 21 -15.36 4.87 -8.35
C ALA A 21 -14.30 4.26 -7.42
N GLU A 22 -13.61 3.21 -7.85
CA GLU A 22 -12.52 2.61 -7.07
C GLU A 22 -11.30 3.55 -6.97
N LEU A 23 -10.94 4.26 -8.03
CA LEU A 23 -9.88 5.28 -7.98
C LEU A 23 -10.23 6.42 -7.02
N GLU A 24 -11.49 6.88 -7.03
CA GLU A 24 -11.98 7.89 -6.09
C GLU A 24 -11.94 7.37 -4.64
N ARG A 25 -12.34 6.13 -4.40
CA ARG A 25 -12.22 5.49 -3.09
C ARG A 25 -10.75 5.48 -2.63
N CYS A 26 -9.82 5.12 -3.51
CA CYS A 26 -8.39 5.13 -3.20
C CYS A 26 -7.90 6.54 -2.84
N ARG A 27 -8.42 7.57 -3.49
CA ARG A 27 -8.12 8.96 -3.17
C ARG A 27 -8.51 9.33 -1.73
N GLN A 28 -9.61 8.78 -1.24
CA GLN A 28 -10.18 9.13 0.07
C GLN A 28 -9.63 8.28 1.22
N GLU A 29 -9.23 7.03 0.97
CA GLU A 29 -8.99 6.06 2.03
C GLU A 29 -7.52 5.82 2.40
N GLY A 30 -6.58 6.39 1.67
CA GLY A 30 -5.15 6.33 1.99
C GLY A 30 -4.43 5.11 1.44
N THR A 31 -5.04 3.94 1.43
CA THR A 31 -4.45 2.70 0.92
C THR A 31 -5.48 1.82 0.20
N PRO A 32 -5.19 1.31 -1.02
CA PRO A 32 -4.06 1.73 -1.84
C PRO A 32 -4.27 3.16 -2.36
N ARG A 33 -3.20 3.81 -2.76
CA ARG A 33 -3.32 5.12 -3.39
C ARG A 33 -3.68 5.00 -4.89
N PRO A 34 -4.31 6.04 -5.47
CA PRO A 34 -4.80 5.99 -6.85
C PRO A 34 -3.69 5.77 -7.87
N GLU A 35 -2.46 6.25 -7.64
CA GLU A 35 -1.34 6.08 -8.57
C GLU A 35 -1.07 4.60 -8.87
N SER A 36 -0.99 3.77 -7.84
CA SER A 36 -0.73 2.35 -8.02
C SER A 36 -1.89 1.62 -8.70
N GLN A 37 -3.11 2.07 -8.50
CA GLN A 37 -4.29 1.54 -9.18
C GLN A 37 -4.38 2.03 -10.63
N ALA A 38 -3.98 3.27 -10.92
CA ALA A 38 -3.93 3.77 -12.29
C ALA A 38 -2.91 3.00 -13.17
N ILE A 39 -1.82 2.49 -12.58
CA ILE A 39 -0.92 1.57 -13.29
C ILE A 39 -1.60 0.23 -13.53
N ARG A 40 -2.29 -0.34 -12.54
CA ARG A 40 -3.01 -1.61 -12.71
C ARG A 40 -4.16 -1.50 -13.71
N ALA A 41 -4.69 -0.31 -13.95
CA ALA A 41 -5.78 -0.05 -14.88
C ALA A 41 -5.44 -0.39 -16.35
N HIS A 42 -4.17 -0.50 -16.71
CA HIS A 42 -3.77 -1.06 -18.02
C HIS A 42 -4.33 -2.47 -18.25
N VAL A 43 -4.55 -3.24 -17.18
CA VAL A 43 -5.09 -4.60 -17.24
C VAL A 43 -6.25 -4.73 -16.25
N PRO A 44 -7.51 -4.59 -16.69
CA PRO A 44 -8.67 -4.60 -15.79
C PRO A 44 -8.72 -5.81 -14.85
N ALA A 45 -8.32 -6.99 -15.31
CA ALA A 45 -8.27 -8.19 -14.48
C ALA A 45 -7.28 -8.03 -13.29
N ILE A 46 -6.14 -7.40 -13.50
CA ILE A 46 -5.15 -7.13 -12.44
C ILE A 46 -5.65 -6.02 -11.50
N PHE A 47 -6.27 -4.98 -12.06
CA PHE A 47 -6.88 -3.93 -11.27
C PHE A 47 -7.89 -4.50 -10.26
N TRP A 48 -8.84 -5.31 -10.73
CA TRP A 48 -9.87 -5.89 -9.88
C TRP A 48 -9.37 -6.99 -8.96
N SER A 49 -8.42 -7.82 -9.39
CA SER A 49 -7.79 -8.82 -8.53
C SER A 49 -7.18 -8.17 -7.28
N PHE A 50 -6.44 -7.07 -7.47
CA PHE A 50 -5.86 -6.35 -6.35
C PHE A 50 -6.92 -5.59 -5.54
N ALA A 51 -7.82 -4.85 -6.18
CA ALA A 51 -8.85 -4.05 -5.51
C ALA A 51 -9.77 -4.94 -4.64
N ASN A 52 -10.19 -6.10 -5.17
CA ASN A 52 -11.02 -7.05 -4.43
C ASN A 52 -10.26 -7.65 -3.24
N SER A 53 -9.01 -8.12 -3.43
CA SER A 53 -8.21 -8.63 -2.31
C SER A 53 -7.99 -7.55 -1.24
N TRP A 54 -7.79 -6.31 -1.63
CA TRP A 54 -7.61 -5.21 -0.69
C TRP A 54 -8.87 -4.90 0.09
N ARG A 55 -10.03 -4.88 -0.58
CA ARG A 55 -11.33 -4.68 0.06
C ARG A 55 -11.69 -5.82 1.01
N ASP A 56 -11.57 -7.06 0.52
CA ASP A 56 -12.13 -8.22 1.21
C ASP A 56 -11.19 -8.74 2.30
N VAL A 57 -9.88 -8.70 2.08
CA VAL A 57 -8.89 -9.20 3.03
C VAL A 57 -8.35 -8.09 3.93
N PHE A 58 -7.82 -7.00 3.34
CA PHE A 58 -7.20 -5.96 4.17
C PHE A 58 -8.22 -5.17 4.98
N LYS A 59 -9.33 -4.74 4.35
CA LYS A 59 -10.29 -3.84 4.99
C LYS A 59 -11.39 -4.54 5.78
N ASN A 60 -11.92 -5.64 5.26
CA ASN A 60 -13.14 -6.28 5.76
C ASN A 60 -12.93 -7.72 6.23
N GLY A 61 -11.70 -8.20 6.29
CA GLY A 61 -11.41 -9.57 6.71
C GLY A 61 -11.64 -9.85 8.21
N VAL A 62 -11.29 -11.04 8.64
CA VAL A 62 -11.55 -11.53 10.01
C VAL A 62 -10.50 -11.07 11.03
N ALA A 63 -9.28 -10.80 10.60
CA ALA A 63 -8.22 -10.30 11.47
C ALA A 63 -8.30 -8.77 11.62
N ASP A 64 -7.85 -8.26 12.77
CA ASP A 64 -7.84 -6.83 13.06
C ASP A 64 -7.13 -6.04 11.96
N HIS A 65 -7.79 -5.00 11.46
CA HIS A 65 -7.24 -4.16 10.42
C HIS A 65 -5.98 -3.43 10.86
N ALA A 66 -5.93 -2.97 12.11
CA ALA A 66 -4.76 -2.32 12.68
C ALA A 66 -3.51 -3.23 12.65
N ILE A 67 -3.66 -4.52 12.96
CA ILE A 67 -2.58 -5.51 12.87
C ILE A 67 -2.10 -5.66 11.42
N LYS A 68 -3.01 -5.78 10.48
CA LYS A 68 -2.65 -5.87 9.04
C LYS A 68 -1.95 -4.62 8.55
N GLU A 69 -2.37 -3.44 9.01
CA GLU A 69 -1.69 -2.18 8.67
C GLU A 69 -0.26 -2.13 9.21
N LEU A 70 -0.03 -2.55 10.47
CA LEU A 70 1.33 -2.64 11.02
C LEU A 70 2.21 -3.60 10.20
N CYS A 71 1.69 -4.78 9.85
CA CYS A 71 2.39 -5.74 8.98
C CYS A 71 2.69 -5.15 7.60
N ARG A 72 1.74 -4.43 6.99
CA ARG A 72 1.90 -3.75 5.70
C ARG A 72 3.07 -2.74 5.74
N VAL A 73 3.12 -1.91 6.78
CA VAL A 73 4.17 -0.89 6.91
C VAL A 73 5.52 -1.55 7.28
N TYR A 74 5.52 -2.60 8.10
CA TYR A 74 6.70 -3.40 8.37
C TYR A 74 7.32 -3.92 7.07
N VAL A 75 6.51 -4.59 6.25
CA VAL A 75 6.95 -5.08 4.93
C VAL A 75 7.50 -3.94 4.07
N SER A 76 6.80 -2.80 4.01
CA SER A 76 7.23 -1.65 3.21
C SER A 76 8.62 -1.15 3.58
N ARG A 77 8.89 -1.02 4.88
CA ARG A 77 10.20 -0.59 5.39
C ARG A 77 11.26 -1.64 5.13
N SER A 78 10.94 -2.92 5.35
CA SER A 78 11.84 -4.04 5.10
C SER A 78 12.27 -4.14 3.64
N VAL A 79 11.34 -4.03 2.70
CA VAL A 79 11.64 -4.10 1.25
C VAL A 79 12.03 -2.74 0.65
N LYS A 80 12.12 -1.68 1.47
CA LYS A 80 12.50 -0.31 1.07
C LYS A 80 11.59 0.27 -0.02
N CYS A 81 10.28 0.03 0.07
CA CYS A 81 9.28 0.68 -0.78
C CYS A 81 8.83 1.98 -0.11
N GLU A 82 9.49 3.10 -0.40
CA GLU A 82 9.16 4.41 0.20
C GLU A 82 7.73 4.82 -0.12
N TYR A 83 7.31 4.67 -1.38
CA TYR A 83 5.93 4.92 -1.80
C TYR A 83 4.92 4.18 -0.91
N CYS A 84 5.16 2.88 -0.63
CA CYS A 84 4.25 2.07 0.18
C CYS A 84 4.36 2.40 1.68
N GLY A 85 5.58 2.65 2.16
CA GLY A 85 5.87 2.91 3.57
C GLY A 85 5.33 4.23 4.09
N ASN A 86 5.09 5.19 3.19
CA ASN A 86 4.59 6.52 3.53
C ASN A 86 3.06 6.63 3.50
N GLN A 87 2.37 5.59 3.05
CA GLN A 87 0.91 5.55 3.12
C GLN A 87 0.45 5.20 4.53
N ARG A 88 -0.69 5.76 4.94
CA ARG A 88 -1.39 5.41 6.19
C ARG A 88 -2.83 5.06 5.87
N SER A 89 -3.33 4.01 6.51
CA SER A 89 -4.75 3.66 6.42
C SER A 89 -5.58 4.59 7.27
N VAL A 90 -6.54 5.28 6.67
CA VAL A 90 -7.51 6.10 7.40
C VAL A 90 -8.31 5.25 8.40
N LYS A 91 -8.66 4.02 8.02
CA LYS A 91 -9.38 3.09 8.92
C LYS A 91 -8.54 2.74 10.14
N ALA A 92 -7.25 2.40 9.96
CA ALA A 92 -6.37 2.06 11.07
C ALA A 92 -6.19 3.23 12.05
N GLY A 93 -6.09 4.46 11.54
CA GLY A 93 -6.06 5.66 12.39
C GLY A 93 -7.36 5.82 13.20
N ARG A 94 -8.52 5.55 12.60
CA ARG A 94 -9.82 5.56 13.33
C ARG A 94 -9.93 4.43 14.36
N GLU A 95 -9.22 3.34 14.18
CA GLU A 95 -9.13 2.21 15.11
C GLU A 95 -8.04 2.40 16.17
N GLY A 96 -7.41 3.57 16.21
CA GLY A 96 -6.52 4.00 17.29
C GLY A 96 -5.03 3.86 17.01
N LEU A 97 -4.58 3.46 15.82
CA LEU A 97 -3.16 3.53 15.48
C LEU A 97 -2.73 4.99 15.32
N VAL A 98 -1.62 5.32 15.97
CA VAL A 98 -0.98 6.63 15.91
C VAL A 98 0.43 6.50 15.30
N GLU A 99 1.02 7.62 14.87
CA GLU A 99 2.31 7.58 14.15
C GLU A 99 3.44 6.98 15.00
N GLU A 100 3.36 7.11 16.31
CA GLU A 100 4.31 6.53 17.25
C GLU A 100 4.35 4.99 17.19
N ASP A 101 3.22 4.34 16.87
CA ASP A 101 3.14 2.87 16.78
C ASP A 101 3.93 2.33 15.59
N TYR A 102 4.10 3.14 14.55
CA TYR A 102 4.91 2.78 13.39
C TYR A 102 6.41 2.99 13.59
N ARG A 103 6.83 3.71 14.63
CA ARG A 103 8.24 4.09 14.83
C ARG A 103 9.16 2.89 14.95
N ASP A 104 8.76 1.91 15.77
CA ASP A 104 9.61 0.80 16.20
C ASP A 104 9.39 -0.49 15.38
N LEU A 105 8.70 -0.41 14.22
CA LEU A 105 8.29 -1.61 13.50
C LEU A 105 9.46 -2.54 13.11
N LEU A 106 10.62 -2.00 12.77
CA LEU A 106 11.80 -2.83 12.45
C LEU A 106 12.51 -3.38 13.69
N ASN A 107 12.17 -2.87 14.88
CA ASN A 107 12.67 -3.34 16.17
C ASN A 107 11.50 -3.71 17.10
N PHE A 108 10.44 -4.26 16.53
CA PHE A 108 9.15 -4.48 17.19
C PHE A 108 9.27 -5.29 18.49
N GLU A 109 10.21 -6.24 18.58
CA GLU A 109 10.35 -7.08 19.77
C GLU A 109 10.67 -6.28 21.02
N THR A 110 11.45 -5.21 20.90
CA THR A 110 11.84 -4.34 22.03
C THR A 110 10.87 -3.18 22.27
N SER A 111 9.87 -3.00 21.41
CA SER A 111 8.89 -1.92 21.55
C SER A 111 8.06 -2.10 22.83
N THR A 112 7.92 -1.02 23.58
CA THR A 112 7.03 -0.95 24.75
C THR A 112 5.60 -0.53 24.39
N ARG A 113 5.38 -0.11 23.16
CA ARG A 113 4.07 0.35 22.66
C ARG A 113 3.25 -0.76 22.04
N LEU A 114 3.91 -1.74 21.44
CA LEU A 114 3.24 -2.84 20.74
C LEU A 114 2.86 -3.94 21.71
N SER A 115 1.61 -4.41 21.61
CA SER A 115 1.13 -5.56 22.38
C SER A 115 1.80 -6.87 21.88
N GLU A 116 1.80 -7.90 22.71
CA GLU A 116 2.33 -9.21 22.34
C GLU A 116 1.60 -9.84 21.13
N ARG A 117 0.32 -9.53 20.96
CA ARG A 117 -0.47 -9.92 19.79
C ARG A 117 0.05 -9.23 18.51
N GLN A 118 0.34 -7.92 18.57
CA GLN A 118 0.92 -7.17 17.45
C GLN A 118 2.35 -7.65 17.14
N LYS A 119 3.17 -7.89 18.16
CA LYS A 119 4.53 -8.43 17.98
C LYS A 119 4.51 -9.82 17.35
N ALA A 120 3.57 -10.68 17.72
CA ALA A 120 3.43 -12.00 17.11
C ALA A 120 3.11 -11.90 15.60
N ALA A 121 2.20 -11.00 15.19
CA ALA A 121 1.91 -10.75 13.79
C ALA A 121 3.10 -10.17 13.03
N LEU A 122 3.87 -9.28 13.66
CA LEU A 122 5.09 -8.71 13.08
C LEU A 122 6.21 -9.76 12.92
N ALA A 123 6.34 -10.70 13.87
CA ALA A 123 7.25 -11.84 13.74
C ALA A 123 6.86 -12.73 12.54
N TYR A 124 5.55 -12.92 12.30
CA TYR A 124 5.07 -13.63 11.12
C TYR A 124 5.37 -12.85 9.83
N ALA A 125 5.17 -11.53 9.85
CA ALA A 125 5.54 -10.67 8.72
C ALA A 125 7.05 -10.69 8.45
N GLU A 126 7.87 -10.74 9.48
CA GLU A 126 9.32 -10.85 9.38
C GLU A 126 9.73 -12.17 8.73
N ALA A 127 9.19 -13.29 9.23
CA ALA A 127 9.49 -14.62 8.70
C ALA A 127 9.15 -14.73 7.20
N ILE A 128 7.97 -14.28 6.79
CA ILE A 128 7.56 -14.29 5.37
C ILE A 128 8.40 -13.32 4.52
N THR A 129 8.71 -12.14 5.04
CA THR A 129 9.41 -11.10 4.25
C THR A 129 10.86 -11.45 3.97
N TRP A 130 11.52 -12.10 4.94
CA TRP A 130 12.95 -12.41 4.90
C TRP A 130 13.26 -13.89 4.69
N ASP A 131 12.22 -14.71 4.42
CA ASP A 131 12.37 -16.17 4.24
C ASP A 131 13.07 -16.83 5.44
N LEU A 132 12.66 -16.44 6.64
CA LEU A 132 13.20 -16.99 7.87
C LEU A 132 12.51 -18.31 8.21
N PRO A 133 13.21 -19.23 8.93
CA PRO A 133 12.59 -20.46 9.41
C PRO A 133 11.35 -20.18 10.25
N ALA A 134 10.21 -20.72 9.85
CA ALA A 134 8.96 -20.69 10.63
C ALA A 134 8.89 -21.93 11.53
N ASP A 135 9.63 -21.89 12.64
CA ASP A 135 9.76 -23.00 13.58
C ASP A 135 8.54 -23.15 14.52
N ASP A 136 8.53 -24.22 15.31
CA ASP A 136 7.47 -24.50 16.26
C ASP A 136 7.27 -23.36 17.28
N LYS A 137 8.32 -22.60 17.62
CA LYS A 137 8.23 -21.49 18.59
C LYS A 137 7.42 -20.33 18.01
N LEU A 138 7.67 -20.00 16.74
CA LEU A 138 6.89 -19.00 16.02
C LEU A 138 5.40 -19.42 15.97
N TRP A 139 5.12 -20.65 15.55
CA TRP A 139 3.76 -21.16 15.44
C TRP A 139 3.05 -21.24 16.79
N GLN A 140 3.71 -21.67 17.85
CA GLN A 140 3.15 -21.64 19.20
C GLN A 140 2.84 -20.21 19.68
N ARG A 141 3.70 -19.22 19.32
CA ARG A 141 3.43 -17.81 19.60
C ARG A 141 2.22 -17.32 18.85
N LEU A 142 2.12 -17.63 17.55
CA LEU A 142 1.00 -17.24 16.70
C LEU A 142 -0.33 -17.81 17.22
N HIS A 143 -0.40 -19.11 17.48
CA HIS A 143 -1.62 -19.77 17.98
C HIS A 143 -2.07 -19.32 19.38
N ARG A 144 -1.17 -18.72 20.17
CA ARG A 144 -1.59 -18.09 21.44
C ARG A 144 -2.40 -16.82 21.25
N HIS A 145 -2.28 -16.16 20.10
CA HIS A 145 -2.84 -14.84 19.86
C HIS A 145 -3.86 -14.80 18.72
N PHE A 146 -3.88 -15.77 17.85
CA PHE A 146 -4.70 -15.81 16.64
C PHE A 146 -5.38 -17.15 16.44
N SER A 147 -6.59 -17.13 15.95
CA SER A 147 -7.28 -18.28 15.40
C SER A 147 -6.71 -18.66 14.02
N GLU A 148 -6.95 -19.89 13.56
CA GLU A 148 -6.53 -20.33 12.23
C GLU A 148 -7.08 -19.45 11.09
N PRO A 149 -8.36 -19.02 11.08
CA PRO A 149 -8.85 -18.09 10.06
C PRO A 149 -8.06 -16.77 10.04
N GLU A 150 -7.70 -16.21 11.20
CA GLU A 150 -6.89 -15.00 11.28
C GLU A 150 -5.47 -15.25 10.76
N LEU A 151 -4.85 -16.38 11.08
CA LEU A 151 -3.51 -16.74 10.60
C LEU A 151 -3.47 -16.93 9.09
N VAL A 152 -4.49 -17.55 8.51
CA VAL A 152 -4.63 -17.69 7.05
C VAL A 152 -4.73 -16.30 6.40
N GLU A 153 -5.56 -15.43 6.95
CA GLU A 153 -5.75 -14.08 6.40
C GLU A 153 -4.50 -13.22 6.54
N ILE A 154 -3.88 -13.20 7.72
CA ILE A 154 -2.66 -12.42 7.98
C ILE A 154 -1.52 -12.92 7.07
N GLY A 155 -1.31 -14.23 6.99
CA GLY A 155 -0.27 -14.81 6.14
C GLY A 155 -0.48 -14.50 4.65
N TYR A 156 -1.70 -14.69 4.14
CA TYR A 156 -2.07 -14.32 2.78
C TYR A 156 -1.83 -12.84 2.51
N PHE A 157 -2.28 -11.97 3.43
CA PHE A 157 -2.12 -10.53 3.27
C PHE A 157 -0.66 -10.09 3.27
N ILE A 158 0.17 -10.67 4.16
CA ILE A 158 1.62 -10.38 4.18
C ILE A 158 2.26 -10.81 2.86
N ALA A 159 1.97 -12.01 2.36
CA ALA A 159 2.52 -12.50 1.11
C ALA A 159 2.08 -11.63 -0.09
N LEU A 160 0.80 -11.26 -0.15
CA LEU A 160 0.27 -10.36 -1.17
C LEU A 160 0.98 -9.01 -1.14
N THR A 161 1.04 -8.38 0.03
CA THR A 161 1.61 -7.03 0.16
C THR A 161 3.11 -7.02 -0.08
N MET A 162 3.83 -8.06 0.35
CA MET A 162 5.27 -8.20 0.09
C MET A 162 5.58 -8.26 -1.41
N GLY A 163 4.89 -9.11 -2.16
CA GLY A 163 5.05 -9.21 -3.61
C GLY A 163 4.71 -7.91 -4.32
N GLN A 164 3.57 -7.31 -3.97
CA GLN A 164 3.12 -6.05 -4.55
C GLN A 164 4.08 -4.88 -4.26
N GLN A 165 4.60 -4.79 -3.05
CA GLN A 165 5.50 -3.69 -2.68
C GLN A 165 6.89 -3.83 -3.32
N ARG A 166 7.40 -5.04 -3.49
CA ARG A 166 8.63 -5.27 -4.26
C ARG A 166 8.46 -4.84 -5.71
N TRP A 167 7.33 -5.18 -6.33
CA TRP A 167 7.01 -4.73 -7.68
C TRP A 167 6.86 -3.20 -7.74
N LEU A 168 6.02 -2.59 -6.90
CA LEU A 168 5.79 -1.13 -6.90
C LEU A 168 7.09 -0.33 -6.70
N ARG A 169 8.03 -0.84 -5.89
CA ARG A 169 9.34 -0.22 -5.71
C ARG A 169 10.13 -0.09 -7.01
N THR A 170 9.90 -0.99 -7.98
CA THR A 170 10.62 -0.94 -9.28
C THR A 170 10.05 0.10 -10.23
N LEU A 171 8.90 0.71 -9.91
CA LEU A 171 8.15 1.53 -10.84
C LEU A 171 8.41 3.03 -10.73
N ASP A 172 9.14 3.47 -9.72
CA ASP A 172 9.47 4.89 -9.50
C ASP A 172 8.22 5.78 -9.44
N ILE A 173 7.25 5.37 -8.61
CA ILE A 173 5.95 6.03 -8.46
C ILE A 173 6.06 7.15 -7.44
N GLU A 174 5.48 8.30 -7.76
CA GLU A 174 5.32 9.43 -6.83
C GLU A 174 3.87 9.54 -6.33
N HIS A 175 3.69 10.07 -5.12
CA HIS A 175 2.37 10.36 -4.57
C HIS A 175 1.74 11.58 -5.26
N HIS A 176 0.42 11.62 -5.29
CA HIS A 176 -0.39 12.75 -5.81
C HIS A 176 -0.30 13.01 -7.32
N GLN A 177 0.18 12.05 -8.12
CA GLN A 177 0.33 12.23 -9.56
C GLN A 177 -0.91 11.93 -10.39
N VAL A 178 -1.82 11.09 -9.90
CA VAL A 178 -2.98 10.63 -10.70
C VAL A 178 -4.24 11.43 -10.43
N MET A 179 -4.53 11.68 -9.17
CA MET A 179 -5.74 12.44 -8.80
C MET A 179 -5.35 13.59 -7.87
N GLY A 180 -5.46 14.79 -8.37
CA GLY A 180 -5.25 16.02 -7.59
C GLY A 180 -6.16 16.06 -6.36
N GLY A 181 -5.63 16.57 -5.24
CA GLY A 181 -6.39 16.68 -4.00
C GLY A 181 -6.63 15.35 -3.30
N THR A 182 -5.79 14.33 -3.53
CA THR A 182 -5.81 13.10 -2.74
C THR A 182 -5.59 13.45 -1.27
N SER A 183 -6.65 13.29 -0.47
CA SER A 183 -6.69 13.65 0.95
C SER A 183 -6.31 12.51 1.88
N ALA A 184 -5.92 11.38 1.31
CA ALA A 184 -5.59 10.20 2.07
C ALA A 184 -4.36 10.43 2.94
N SER A 185 -4.41 9.96 4.17
CA SER A 185 -3.36 10.18 5.15
C SER A 185 -2.01 9.61 4.72
N MET A 186 -0.98 10.41 4.92
CA MET A 186 0.42 10.08 4.68
C MET A 186 1.19 10.13 5.99
N ALA A 187 2.35 9.50 6.01
CA ALA A 187 3.29 9.70 7.12
C ALA A 187 3.63 11.20 7.27
N PRO A 188 3.80 11.70 8.51
CA PRO A 188 4.17 13.09 8.76
C PRO A 188 5.40 13.52 7.95
N GLY A 189 5.35 14.71 7.36
CA GLY A 189 6.43 15.25 6.53
C GLY A 189 6.39 14.89 5.05
N PHE A 190 5.52 13.96 4.63
CA PHE A 190 5.33 13.63 3.21
C PHE A 190 4.28 14.48 2.51
N GLU A 191 3.39 15.13 3.24
CA GLU A 191 2.44 16.12 2.72
C GLU A 191 3.07 17.52 2.77
N THR A 192 4.19 17.72 2.10
CA THR A 192 4.77 19.05 2.00
C THR A 192 3.99 19.88 0.97
N GLU A 193 3.98 21.21 1.17
CA GLU A 193 3.41 22.14 0.15
C GLU A 193 4.00 21.92 -1.24
N GLU A 194 5.27 21.51 -1.32
CA GLU A 194 5.94 21.19 -2.59
C GLU A 194 5.44 19.89 -3.21
N ALA A 195 5.17 18.84 -2.40
CA ALA A 195 4.55 17.62 -2.89
C ALA A 195 3.13 17.88 -3.38
N LEU A 196 2.36 18.69 -2.64
CA LEU A 196 1.02 19.14 -3.05
C LEU A 196 1.05 20.08 -4.27
N LYS A 197 2.06 20.95 -4.39
CA LYS A 197 2.26 21.80 -5.58
C LYS A 197 2.66 20.98 -6.79
N ARG A 198 3.51 19.97 -6.62
CA ARG A 198 3.83 19.01 -7.68
C ARG A 198 2.60 18.26 -8.16
N SER A 199 1.75 17.79 -7.27
CA SER A 199 0.49 17.14 -7.63
C SER A 199 -0.48 18.04 -8.40
N LYS A 200 -0.46 19.35 -8.13
CA LYS A 200 -1.24 20.36 -8.87
C LYS A 200 -0.59 20.79 -10.18
N ALA A 201 0.72 20.68 -10.30
CA ALA A 201 1.46 21.04 -11.53
C ALA A 201 1.21 20.08 -12.69
N GLU A 202 0.49 19.00 -12.48
CA GLU A 202 0.38 17.91 -13.43
C GLU A 202 -0.82 17.97 -14.36
N ALA A 203 -1.49 19.11 -14.48
CA ALA A 203 -2.30 19.40 -15.67
C ALA A 203 -1.48 19.18 -16.98
N GLY A 204 -0.15 19.37 -16.94
CA GLY A 204 0.76 19.06 -18.04
C GLY A 204 1.23 17.60 -18.12
N TYR A 205 1.04 16.78 -17.08
CA TYR A 205 1.49 15.38 -17.09
C TYR A 205 0.82 14.58 -18.21
N TRP A 206 -0.50 14.63 -18.29
CA TRP A 206 -1.27 13.88 -19.29
C TRP A 206 -0.96 14.34 -20.71
N ALA A 207 -0.82 15.67 -20.93
CA ALA A 207 -0.41 16.20 -22.22
C ALA A 207 0.99 15.75 -22.63
N GLY A 208 1.94 15.76 -21.70
CA GLY A 208 3.31 15.27 -21.94
C GLY A 208 3.41 13.77 -22.16
N SER A 209 2.58 12.97 -21.49
CA SER A 209 2.49 11.51 -21.68
C SER A 209 1.92 11.16 -23.03
N ALA A 210 0.88 11.86 -23.48
CA ALA A 210 0.26 11.68 -24.79
C ALA A 210 1.18 12.06 -25.95
N ALA A 211 2.01 13.09 -25.79
CA ALA A 211 3.00 13.47 -26.78
C ALA A 211 4.08 12.38 -26.94
N LYS A 212 4.62 11.88 -25.83
CA LYS A 212 5.66 10.84 -25.85
C LYS A 212 5.18 9.53 -26.46
N ALA A 213 3.93 9.11 -26.15
CA ALA A 213 3.37 7.89 -26.72
C ALA A 213 3.17 7.98 -28.25
N ARG A 214 3.00 9.19 -28.81
CA ARG A 214 2.93 9.40 -30.28
C ARG A 214 4.31 9.33 -30.92
N ASP A 215 5.34 9.87 -30.27
CA ASP A 215 6.71 9.85 -30.78
C ASP A 215 7.27 8.43 -30.77
N GLU A 216 7.02 7.65 -29.70
CA GLU A 216 7.44 6.25 -29.61
C GLU A 216 6.67 5.31 -30.57
N ALA A 217 5.48 5.68 -31.04
CA ALA A 217 4.73 4.94 -32.05
C ALA A 217 5.10 5.31 -33.50
N ALA A 218 5.93 6.36 -33.66
CA ALA A 218 6.40 6.84 -34.97
C ALA A 218 7.83 6.39 -35.30
N GLU A 219 8.54 5.75 -34.36
CA GLU A 219 9.83 5.09 -34.53
C GLU A 219 9.64 3.57 -34.74
#